data_4a074c5e63889fd6787fb36ca5c67a87
#
_entry.id   4a074c5e63889fd6787fb36ca5c67a87
#
_cell.length_a   1.000
_cell.length_b   1.000
_cell.length_c   1.000
_cell.angle_alpha   90.00
_cell.angle_beta   90.00
_cell.angle_gamma   90.00
#
_symmetry.space_group_name_H-M   'P 1'
#
loop_
_entity.id
_entity.type
_entity.pdbx_description
1 polymer ?
#
loop_
_entity_poly.entity_id
_entity_poly.type
_entity_poly.pdbx_seq_one_letter_code
_entity_poly.pdbx_strand_id
1 'polypeptide(L)'
;MIKIIFSILSLYVFSTLTLADEDLENEAVKLLQAYLKVDTISPPGNESRAVDFLAKIFDEEGIEYDSAESAPTRGNIWARIKGGDKPALILLHHSDVVPANEEYWDFDPLSGEIVDGYIQGRGALDMKGLGISHLANFLKLHRSNKSLNRDLIYIAVSYTHLTLPTKRIV
;
A
#
# COMPACT_ATOMS: atom_id res chain seq x y z
N MET A 1 35.92 -28.13 -16.40
CA MET A 1 35.89 -26.71 -15.96
C MET A 1 34.57 -26.01 -16.31
N ILE A 2 34.03 -26.11 -17.51
CA ILE A 2 32.80 -25.39 -17.94
C ILE A 2 31.53 -25.76 -17.11
N LYS A 3 31.36 -27.00 -16.69
CA LYS A 3 30.19 -27.43 -15.88
C LYS A 3 30.17 -26.83 -14.46
N ILE A 4 31.32 -26.57 -13.87
CA ILE A 4 31.41 -25.98 -12.51
C ILE A 4 31.06 -24.49 -12.55
N ILE A 5 31.45 -23.78 -13.63
CA ILE A 5 31.13 -22.34 -13.79
C ILE A 5 29.63 -22.13 -13.96
N PHE A 6 28.93 -23.00 -14.70
CA PHE A 6 27.47 -22.91 -14.85
C PHE A 6 26.71 -23.16 -13.53
N SER A 7 27.18 -24.10 -12.69
CA SER A 7 26.57 -24.34 -11.38
C SER A 7 26.76 -23.18 -10.41
N ILE A 8 27.93 -22.55 -10.39
CA ILE A 8 28.20 -21.40 -9.52
C ILE A 8 27.39 -20.18 -9.98
N LEU A 9 27.27 -19.93 -11.28
CA LEU A 9 26.48 -18.84 -11.84
C LEU A 9 24.97 -19.04 -11.55
N SER A 10 24.46 -20.27 -11.65
CA SER A 10 23.06 -20.59 -11.31
C SER A 10 22.77 -20.40 -9.82
N LEU A 11 23.69 -20.77 -8.93
CA LEU A 11 23.54 -20.54 -7.49
C LEU A 11 23.53 -19.05 -7.13
N TYR A 12 24.39 -18.26 -7.79
CA TYR A 12 24.49 -16.81 -7.54
C TYR A 12 23.21 -16.07 -7.99
N VAL A 13 22.67 -16.42 -9.15
CA VAL A 13 21.40 -15.84 -9.65
C VAL A 13 20.22 -16.22 -8.75
N PHE A 14 20.18 -17.44 -8.23
CA PHE A 14 19.11 -17.87 -7.32
C PHE A 14 19.19 -17.16 -5.95
N SER A 15 20.38 -16.96 -5.41
CA SER A 15 20.58 -16.23 -4.15
C SER A 15 20.22 -14.73 -4.25
N THR A 16 20.50 -14.09 -5.39
CA THR A 16 20.15 -12.68 -5.58
C THR A 16 18.65 -12.45 -5.74
N LEU A 17 17.92 -13.40 -6.33
CA LEU A 17 16.46 -13.33 -6.44
C LEU A 17 15.78 -13.49 -5.08
N THR A 18 16.25 -14.39 -4.23
CA THR A 18 15.69 -14.58 -2.87
C THR A 18 15.95 -13.37 -1.98
N LEU A 19 17.15 -12.76 -2.02
CA LEU A 19 17.46 -11.56 -1.26
C LEU A 19 16.62 -10.36 -1.68
N ALA A 20 16.36 -10.16 -2.96
CA ALA A 20 15.54 -9.06 -3.46
C ALA A 20 14.06 -9.17 -3.05
N ASP A 21 13.53 -10.38 -2.91
CA ASP A 21 12.16 -10.59 -2.42
C ASP A 21 12.08 -10.40 -0.89
N GLU A 22 13.08 -10.82 -0.14
CA GLU A 22 13.17 -10.60 1.32
C GLU A 22 13.27 -9.10 1.66
N ASP A 23 14.03 -8.32 0.89
CA ASP A 23 14.11 -6.87 1.05
C ASP A 23 12.75 -6.19 0.82
N LEU A 24 11.98 -6.63 -0.18
CA LEU A 24 10.65 -6.12 -0.46
C LEU A 24 9.65 -6.44 0.65
N GLU A 25 9.70 -7.66 1.17
CA GLU A 25 8.85 -8.08 2.30
C GLU A 25 9.16 -7.26 3.55
N ASN A 26 10.43 -7.07 3.88
CA ASN A 26 10.87 -6.24 5.00
C ASN A 26 10.47 -4.77 4.83
N GLU A 27 10.54 -4.23 3.61
CA GLU A 27 10.06 -2.88 3.31
C GLU A 27 8.55 -2.78 3.51
N ALA A 28 7.77 -3.73 2.99
CA ALA A 28 6.32 -3.75 3.12
C ALA A 28 5.88 -3.84 4.60
N VAL A 29 6.57 -4.64 5.41
CA VAL A 29 6.32 -4.74 6.86
C VAL A 29 6.54 -3.38 7.53
N LYS A 30 7.64 -2.70 7.27
CA LYS A 30 7.94 -1.38 7.84
C LYS A 30 6.93 -0.31 7.40
N LEU A 31 6.57 -0.33 6.13
CA LEU A 31 5.56 0.58 5.57
C LEU A 31 4.19 0.34 6.22
N LEU A 32 3.79 -0.91 6.42
CA LEU A 32 2.52 -1.23 7.08
C LEU A 32 2.52 -0.78 8.54
N GLN A 33 3.59 -1.05 9.29
CA GLN A 33 3.73 -0.57 10.66
C GLN A 33 3.61 0.96 10.75
N ALA A 34 4.27 1.68 9.84
CA ALA A 34 4.20 3.13 9.78
C ALA A 34 2.80 3.63 9.38
N TYR A 35 2.16 2.97 8.40
CA TYR A 35 0.84 3.37 7.92
C TYR A 35 -0.26 3.11 8.96
N LEU A 36 -0.15 2.06 9.78
CA LEU A 36 -1.10 1.80 10.86
C LEU A 36 -1.09 2.89 11.94
N LYS A 37 0.06 3.55 12.16
CA LYS A 37 0.19 4.68 13.09
C LYS A 37 -0.44 5.97 12.57
N VAL A 38 -0.74 6.07 11.29
CA VAL A 38 -1.44 7.21 10.71
C VAL A 38 -2.90 7.13 11.12
N ASP A 39 -3.32 8.02 12.01
CA ASP A 39 -4.71 8.09 12.50
C ASP A 39 -5.64 8.62 11.40
N THR A 40 -6.43 7.73 10.85
CA THR A 40 -7.48 7.98 9.86
C THR A 40 -8.83 7.41 10.32
N ILE A 41 -9.07 7.43 11.64
CA ILE A 41 -10.33 6.96 12.22
C ILE A 41 -11.49 7.81 11.69
N SER A 42 -12.52 7.15 11.20
CA SER A 42 -13.73 7.78 10.67
C SER A 42 -14.97 7.27 11.42
N PRO A 43 -15.85 8.14 11.95
CA PRO A 43 -15.76 9.59 11.97
C PRO A 43 -14.69 10.15 12.95
N PRO A 44 -14.16 11.38 12.77
CA PRO A 44 -14.51 12.35 11.71
C PRO A 44 -13.86 12.06 10.35
N GLY A 45 -12.83 11.19 10.28
CA GLY A 45 -11.94 10.99 9.15
C GLY A 45 -10.83 12.04 9.10
N ASN A 46 -9.65 11.62 8.72
CA ASN A 46 -8.47 12.47 8.56
C ASN A 46 -7.57 11.87 7.47
N GLU A 47 -8.17 11.42 6.37
CA GLU A 47 -7.46 10.69 5.34
C GLU A 47 -6.41 11.56 4.61
N SER A 48 -6.49 12.91 4.74
CA SER A 48 -5.41 13.78 4.28
C SER A 48 -4.07 13.43 4.95
N ARG A 49 -4.06 12.87 6.18
CA ARG A 49 -2.84 12.33 6.81
C ARG A 49 -2.30 11.09 6.07
N ALA A 50 -3.19 10.26 5.51
CA ALA A 50 -2.78 9.13 4.67
C ALA A 50 -2.24 9.63 3.32
N VAL A 51 -2.82 10.69 2.77
CA VAL A 51 -2.29 11.37 1.57
C VAL A 51 -0.87 11.87 1.84
N ASP A 52 -0.63 12.58 2.95
CA ASP A 52 0.71 13.08 3.30
C ASP A 52 1.72 11.93 3.47
N PHE A 53 1.31 10.82 4.09
CA PHE A 53 2.15 9.63 4.25
C PHE A 53 2.55 9.02 2.90
N LEU A 54 1.59 8.83 1.99
CA LEU A 54 1.82 8.24 0.68
C LEU A 54 2.56 9.19 -0.26
N ALA A 55 2.24 10.48 -0.22
CA ALA A 55 2.91 11.53 -0.99
C ALA A 55 4.41 11.55 -0.70
N LYS A 56 4.78 11.48 0.58
CA LYS A 56 6.19 11.41 0.97
C LYS A 56 6.91 10.22 0.32
N ILE A 57 6.28 9.05 0.27
CA ILE A 57 6.86 7.87 -0.39
C ILE A 57 7.00 8.11 -1.89
N PHE A 58 5.99 8.69 -2.54
CA PHE A 58 6.05 9.00 -3.97
C PHE A 58 7.12 10.03 -4.30
N ASP A 59 7.29 11.06 -3.45
CA ASP A 59 8.35 12.06 -3.59
C ASP A 59 9.75 11.42 -3.49
N GLU A 60 9.95 10.54 -2.49
CA GLU A 60 11.21 9.80 -2.30
C GLU A 60 11.55 8.88 -3.48
N GLU A 61 10.55 8.32 -4.15
CA GLU A 61 10.68 7.45 -5.32
C GLU A 61 10.68 8.21 -6.67
N GLY A 62 10.45 9.52 -6.65
CA GLY A 62 10.35 10.33 -7.87
C GLY A 62 9.11 9.98 -8.72
N ILE A 63 8.03 9.57 -8.08
CA ILE A 63 6.77 9.20 -8.72
C ILE A 63 5.84 10.41 -8.77
N GLU A 64 5.35 10.76 -9.96
CA GLU A 64 4.31 11.77 -10.12
C GLU A 64 2.97 11.24 -9.58
N TYR A 65 2.28 12.07 -8.81
CA TYR A 65 0.97 11.76 -8.25
C TYR A 65 0.06 12.99 -8.27
N ASP A 66 -1.23 12.74 -8.15
CA ASP A 66 -2.26 13.76 -7.92
C ASP A 66 -3.03 13.42 -6.66
N SER A 67 -3.62 14.44 -6.04
CA SER A 67 -4.48 14.29 -4.87
C SER A 67 -5.69 15.21 -4.93
N ALA A 68 -6.75 14.83 -4.24
CA ALA A 68 -7.96 15.65 -4.11
C ALA A 68 -8.68 15.34 -2.79
N GLU A 69 -9.37 16.33 -2.24
CA GLU A 69 -10.28 16.16 -1.11
C GLU A 69 -11.73 16.16 -1.61
N SER A 70 -12.52 15.23 -1.10
CA SER A 70 -13.97 15.19 -1.34
C SER A 70 -14.75 16.07 -0.35
N ALA A 71 -14.19 16.27 0.84
CA ALA A 71 -14.62 17.15 1.90
C ALA A 71 -13.38 17.51 2.73
N PRO A 72 -13.44 18.48 3.61
CA PRO A 72 -12.30 18.84 4.48
C PRO A 72 -11.73 17.60 5.18
N THR A 73 -10.42 17.38 5.07
CA THR A 73 -9.65 16.23 5.60
C THR A 73 -9.94 14.86 4.99
N ARG A 74 -10.86 14.75 4.03
CA ARG A 74 -11.23 13.51 3.32
C ARG A 74 -10.40 13.39 2.04
N GLY A 75 -9.09 13.14 2.21
CA GLY A 75 -8.12 13.12 1.13
C GLY A 75 -8.08 11.81 0.35
N ASN A 76 -7.78 11.92 -0.94
CA ASN A 76 -7.54 10.82 -1.87
C ASN A 76 -6.24 11.11 -2.62
N ILE A 77 -5.49 10.08 -2.98
CA ILE A 77 -4.25 10.19 -3.73
C ILE A 77 -4.15 9.08 -4.76
N TRP A 78 -3.58 9.39 -5.94
CA TRP A 78 -3.34 8.38 -6.96
C TRP A 78 -2.04 8.66 -7.72
N ALA A 79 -1.41 7.58 -8.16
CA ALA A 79 -0.20 7.59 -8.98
C ALA A 79 -0.36 6.61 -10.14
N ARG A 80 0.36 6.86 -11.26
CA ARG A 80 0.25 6.08 -12.49
C ARG A 80 1.60 5.73 -13.07
N ILE A 81 1.83 4.45 -13.33
CA ILE A 81 2.89 3.98 -14.20
C ILE A 81 2.29 3.80 -15.60
N LYS A 82 2.78 4.57 -16.58
CA LYS A 82 2.32 4.47 -17.96
C LYS A 82 2.75 3.15 -18.60
N GLY A 83 1.86 2.56 -19.38
CA GLY A 83 2.09 1.31 -20.11
C GLY A 83 1.51 1.37 -21.54
N GLY A 84 1.23 0.19 -22.11
CA GLY A 84 0.66 0.07 -23.46
C GLY A 84 -0.86 0.23 -23.49
N ASP A 85 -1.46 -0.17 -24.61
CA ASP A 85 -2.84 0.18 -24.99
C ASP A 85 -3.93 -0.69 -24.33
N LYS A 86 -3.57 -1.68 -23.53
CA LYS A 86 -4.58 -2.49 -22.83
C LYS A 86 -5.26 -1.67 -21.73
N PRO A 87 -6.51 -1.98 -21.36
CA PRO A 87 -7.20 -1.33 -20.25
C PRO A 87 -6.34 -1.31 -18.98
N ALA A 88 -6.31 -0.18 -18.27
CA ALA A 88 -5.54 0.00 -17.05
C ALA A 88 -5.89 -1.04 -15.97
N LEU A 89 -4.89 -1.41 -15.18
CA LEU A 89 -5.09 -2.13 -13.92
C LEU A 89 -5.07 -1.13 -12.77
N ILE A 90 -6.10 -1.18 -11.92
CA ILE A 90 -6.21 -0.31 -10.76
C ILE A 90 -5.96 -1.13 -9.49
N LEU A 91 -5.03 -0.68 -8.67
CA LEU A 91 -4.75 -1.14 -7.33
C LEU A 91 -5.38 -0.15 -6.35
N LEU A 92 -6.56 -0.48 -5.85
CA LEU A 92 -7.37 0.42 -5.03
C LEU A 92 -7.43 -0.09 -3.59
N HIS A 93 -7.35 0.84 -2.63
CA HIS A 93 -7.70 0.59 -1.23
C HIS A 93 -8.33 1.85 -0.61
N HIS A 94 -9.10 1.68 0.47
CA HIS A 94 -9.49 2.78 1.31
C HIS A 94 -8.49 3.00 2.45
N SER A 95 -8.29 4.25 2.83
CA SER A 95 -7.30 4.66 3.82
C SER A 95 -7.87 4.92 5.21
N ASP A 96 -9.18 5.15 5.31
CA ASP A 96 -9.86 5.31 6.58
C ASP A 96 -10.03 3.97 7.31
N VAL A 97 -10.20 4.07 8.62
CA VAL A 97 -10.47 2.94 9.50
C VAL A 97 -11.64 3.27 10.42
N VAL A 98 -12.42 2.24 10.79
CA VAL A 98 -13.48 2.41 11.78
C VAL A 98 -12.89 2.59 13.18
N PRO A 99 -13.62 3.25 14.12
CA PRO A 99 -13.19 3.40 15.49
C PRO A 99 -12.83 2.06 16.15
N ALA A 100 -11.86 2.10 17.04
CA ALA A 100 -11.54 1.00 17.94
C ALA A 100 -11.85 1.46 19.38
N ASN A 101 -12.75 0.73 20.07
CA ASN A 101 -12.94 0.96 21.48
C ASN A 101 -11.81 0.24 22.23
N GLU A 102 -10.91 1.02 22.85
CA GLU A 102 -9.71 0.53 23.55
C GLU A 102 -10.05 -0.51 24.64
N GLU A 103 -11.24 -0.46 25.22
CA GLU A 103 -11.73 -1.44 26.21
C GLU A 103 -11.72 -2.89 25.67
N TYR A 104 -11.82 -3.07 24.34
CA TYR A 104 -11.83 -4.38 23.68
C TYR A 104 -10.51 -4.73 22.99
N TRP A 105 -9.43 -3.97 23.27
CA TRP A 105 -8.12 -4.18 22.69
C TRP A 105 -7.09 -4.35 23.80
N ASP A 106 -6.28 -5.40 23.73
CA ASP A 106 -5.20 -5.66 24.67
C ASP A 106 -3.94 -4.82 24.36
N PHE A 107 -3.99 -3.98 23.33
CA PHE A 107 -2.89 -3.12 22.86
C PHE A 107 -3.44 -1.85 22.19
N ASP A 108 -2.59 -0.85 21.98
CA ASP A 108 -2.96 0.37 21.25
C ASP A 108 -3.35 0.01 19.80
N PRO A 109 -4.62 0.26 19.39
CA PRO A 109 -5.11 -0.03 18.04
C PRO A 109 -4.32 0.63 16.90
N LEU A 110 -3.55 1.68 17.18
CA LEU A 110 -2.71 2.37 16.19
C LEU A 110 -1.21 2.10 16.38
N SER A 111 -0.83 1.12 17.20
CA SER A 111 0.60 0.82 17.47
C SER A 111 1.38 0.31 16.26
N GLY A 112 0.77 -0.51 15.41
CA GLY A 112 1.47 -1.18 14.32
C GLY A 112 2.61 -2.08 14.80
N GLU A 113 2.52 -2.62 16.03
CA GLU A 113 3.55 -3.49 16.60
C GLU A 113 3.52 -4.89 16.00
N ILE A 114 4.66 -5.57 16.05
CA ILE A 114 4.76 -6.98 15.69
C ILE A 114 4.80 -7.80 16.97
N VAL A 115 3.79 -8.65 17.17
CA VAL A 115 3.71 -9.57 18.30
C VAL A 115 3.49 -10.98 17.75
N ASP A 116 4.31 -11.93 18.18
CA ASP A 116 4.26 -13.33 17.76
C ASP A 116 4.23 -13.52 16.23
N GLY A 117 4.91 -12.65 15.48
CA GLY A 117 4.98 -12.68 14.01
C GLY A 117 3.79 -12.05 13.30
N TYR A 118 2.86 -11.41 14.02
CA TYR A 118 1.70 -10.70 13.45
C TYR A 118 1.82 -9.20 13.64
N ILE A 119 1.54 -8.43 12.59
CA ILE A 119 1.41 -6.97 12.67
C ILE A 119 0.02 -6.66 13.22
N GLN A 120 -0.03 -6.05 14.40
CA GLN A 120 -1.26 -5.71 15.09
C GLN A 120 -1.66 -4.25 14.85
N GLY A 121 -2.96 -4.01 14.61
CA GLY A 121 -3.48 -2.65 14.50
C GLY A 121 -4.82 -2.57 13.79
N ARG A 122 -5.59 -1.52 14.08
CA ARG A 122 -6.82 -1.18 13.38
C ARG A 122 -6.50 -0.84 11.92
N GLY A 123 -7.12 -1.55 10.99
CA GLY A 123 -6.84 -1.40 9.56
C GLY A 123 -5.75 -2.34 9.02
N ALA A 124 -5.09 -3.14 9.86
CA ALA A 124 -4.10 -4.11 9.38
C ALA A 124 -4.71 -5.07 8.34
N LEU A 125 -5.93 -5.53 8.56
CA LEU A 125 -6.66 -6.40 7.63
C LEU A 125 -7.58 -5.61 6.70
N ASP A 126 -8.30 -4.61 7.20
CA ASP A 126 -9.30 -3.83 6.46
C ASP A 126 -9.01 -2.32 6.56
N MET A 127 -8.30 -1.72 5.53
CA MET A 127 -7.60 -2.50 4.51
C MET A 127 -6.23 -1.90 4.18
N LYS A 128 -5.57 -1.25 5.18
CA LYS A 128 -4.22 -0.69 5.01
C LYS A 128 -3.19 -1.76 4.62
N GLY A 129 -3.34 -3.00 5.13
CA GLY A 129 -2.47 -4.11 4.77
C GLY A 129 -2.51 -4.44 3.29
N LEU A 130 -3.73 -4.53 2.71
CA LEU A 130 -3.87 -4.69 1.26
C LEU A 130 -3.33 -3.48 0.51
N GLY A 131 -3.56 -2.25 1.03
CA GLY A 131 -3.03 -1.01 0.47
C GLY A 131 -1.52 -1.02 0.37
N ILE A 132 -0.82 -1.47 1.41
CA ILE A 132 0.66 -1.59 1.41
C ILE A 132 1.12 -2.72 0.48
N SER A 133 0.40 -3.85 0.43
CA SER A 133 0.72 -4.92 -0.53
C SER A 133 0.63 -4.41 -1.97
N HIS A 134 -0.37 -3.60 -2.28
CA HIS A 134 -0.52 -2.92 -3.57
C HIS A 134 0.65 -1.94 -3.82
N LEU A 135 0.98 -1.11 -2.81
CA LEU A 135 2.06 -0.13 -2.91
C LEU A 135 3.41 -0.80 -3.15
N ALA A 136 3.76 -1.83 -2.39
CA ALA A 136 5.03 -2.56 -2.54
C ALA A 136 5.20 -3.13 -3.96
N ASN A 137 4.13 -3.71 -4.52
CA ASN A 137 4.15 -4.20 -5.90
C ASN A 137 4.23 -3.06 -6.93
N PHE A 138 3.55 -1.94 -6.68
CA PHE A 138 3.63 -0.74 -7.52
C PHE A 138 5.05 -0.19 -7.54
N LEU A 139 5.69 -0.02 -6.37
CA LEU A 139 7.07 0.45 -6.25
C LEU A 139 8.06 -0.51 -6.91
N LYS A 140 7.91 -1.83 -6.71
CA LYS A 140 8.73 -2.87 -7.37
C LYS A 140 8.68 -2.72 -8.90
N LEU A 141 7.49 -2.52 -9.46
CA LEU A 141 7.33 -2.33 -10.91
C LEU A 141 7.91 -1.00 -11.38
N HIS A 142 7.70 0.08 -10.64
CA HIS A 142 8.31 1.39 -10.94
C HIS A 142 9.84 1.29 -11.00
N ARG A 143 10.47 0.78 -9.95
CA ARG A 143 11.92 0.61 -9.83
C ARG A 143 12.52 -0.33 -10.89
N SER A 144 11.74 -1.29 -11.39
CA SER A 144 12.20 -2.24 -12.40
C SER A 144 12.40 -1.62 -13.78
N ASN A 145 11.84 -0.45 -14.06
CA ASN A 145 11.83 0.21 -15.36
C ASN A 145 11.35 -0.71 -16.54
N LYS A 146 10.56 -1.74 -16.24
CA LYS A 146 10.04 -2.65 -17.26
C LYS A 146 8.89 -2.02 -18.02
N SER A 147 8.87 -2.23 -19.33
CA SER A 147 7.71 -1.85 -20.15
C SER A 147 6.49 -2.67 -19.75
N LEU A 148 5.42 -1.98 -19.38
CA LEU A 148 4.13 -2.60 -19.08
C LEU A 148 3.26 -2.59 -20.35
N ASN A 149 2.37 -3.57 -20.51
CA ASN A 149 1.43 -3.63 -21.64
C ASN A 149 0.10 -2.89 -21.37
N ARG A 150 -0.03 -2.30 -20.21
CA ARG A 150 -1.15 -1.47 -19.74
C ARG A 150 -0.66 -0.51 -18.66
N ASP A 151 -1.43 0.53 -18.41
CA ASP A 151 -1.20 1.39 -17.26
C ASP A 151 -1.45 0.64 -15.96
N LEU A 152 -0.64 0.95 -14.96
CA LEU A 152 -0.87 0.54 -13.58
C LEU A 152 -1.17 1.79 -12.77
N ILE A 153 -2.30 1.81 -12.07
CA ILE A 153 -2.75 2.95 -11.28
C ILE A 153 -2.90 2.49 -9.83
N TYR A 154 -2.21 3.15 -8.92
CA TYR A 154 -2.40 2.98 -7.49
C TYR A 154 -3.32 4.09 -6.98
N ILE A 155 -4.33 3.74 -6.17
CA ILE A 155 -5.30 4.70 -5.63
C ILE A 155 -5.56 4.40 -4.15
N ALA A 156 -5.38 5.40 -3.30
CA ALA A 156 -5.86 5.40 -1.93
C ALA A 156 -7.02 6.41 -1.79
N VAL A 157 -8.15 5.95 -1.28
CA VAL A 157 -9.37 6.78 -1.17
C VAL A 157 -9.92 6.80 0.24
N SER A 158 -10.69 7.84 0.57
CA SER A 158 -11.60 7.82 1.71
C SER A 158 -12.85 6.99 1.35
N TYR A 159 -13.33 6.18 2.29
CA TYR A 159 -14.41 5.18 2.03
C TYR A 159 -15.73 5.79 1.52
N THR A 160 -15.99 7.05 1.81
CA THR A 160 -17.20 7.76 1.34
C THR A 160 -17.41 7.71 -0.17
N HIS A 161 -16.35 7.46 -0.96
CA HIS A 161 -16.45 7.31 -2.41
C HIS A 161 -16.84 5.89 -2.85
N LEU A 162 -16.72 4.92 -1.98
CA LEU A 162 -17.03 3.52 -2.26
C LEU A 162 -18.45 3.11 -1.86
N THR A 163 -19.19 4.00 -1.18
CA THR A 163 -20.60 3.74 -0.84
C THR A 163 -21.45 3.79 -2.09
N LEU A 164 -21.90 2.63 -2.54
CA LEU A 164 -22.98 2.55 -3.50
C LEU A 164 -24.21 3.29 -2.91
N PRO A 165 -24.90 4.14 -3.69
CA PRO A 165 -26.14 4.73 -3.23
C PRO A 165 -27.15 3.60 -2.99
N THR A 166 -27.29 3.19 -1.75
CA THR A 166 -28.36 2.29 -1.35
C THR A 166 -29.66 3.08 -1.47
N LYS A 167 -30.31 2.98 -2.61
CA LYS A 167 -31.72 3.37 -2.72
C LYS A 167 -32.47 2.50 -1.72
N ARG A 168 -32.90 3.10 -0.62
CA ARG A 168 -33.94 2.52 0.20
C ARG A 168 -35.18 2.40 -0.70
N ILE A 169 -35.46 1.20 -1.19
CA ILE A 169 -36.73 0.88 -1.79
C ILE A 169 -37.67 0.69 -0.59
N VAL A 170 -38.49 1.69 -0.36
CA VAL A 170 -39.63 1.60 0.58
C VAL A 170 -40.78 1.01 -0.20
#